data_351c93240712c8977ac5d36722282037
#
_entry.id   351c93240712c8977ac5d36722282037
#
_cell.length_a   1.000
_cell.length_b   1.000
_cell.length_c   1.000
_cell.angle_alpha   90.00
_cell.angle_beta   90.00
_cell.angle_gamma   90.00
#
_symmetry.space_group_name_H-M   'P 1'
#
loop_
_entity.id
_entity.type
_entity.pdbx_description
1 polymer ?
#
loop_
_entity_poly.entity_id
_entity_poly.type
_entity_poly.pdbx_seq_one_letter_code
_entity_poly.pdbx_strand_id
1 'polypeptide(L)'
;MDTTFNFLTTMIFVLAFRTLEHQIDNEFHGNPPNHIRFLLDEFANLGKIPNIKEALAVFRSREMSINVIVQNINQLTSMYKEDWKSFVGNCDTIMYLAGGTEPETEKFFSERAGKETINMKKNSENRGSNGSYSISHEVLGRDLITKDEVNRLPRSECLVSISSMPMYKGKKFPFKGHKRSSEWSSSPSDDNWYEFQPEFKVDELEKAFDYWNSKKPIETLTNTTEE
;
A
#
# COMPACT_ATOMS: atom_id res chain seq x y z
N MET A 1 10.88 17.16 -7.28
CA MET A 1 10.17 17.31 -6.00
C MET A 1 11.18 17.62 -4.92
N ASP A 2 10.91 18.61 -4.08
CA ASP A 2 11.80 18.98 -2.99
C ASP A 2 11.62 17.97 -1.84
N THR A 3 12.65 17.20 -1.58
CA THR A 3 12.67 16.17 -0.52
C THR A 3 12.99 16.75 0.86
N THR A 4 13.23 18.05 0.94
CA THR A 4 13.67 18.76 2.16
C THR A 4 12.71 18.58 3.33
N PHE A 5 11.41 18.47 3.03
CA PHE A 5 10.37 18.34 4.06
C PHE A 5 9.86 16.90 4.31
N ASN A 6 10.43 15.90 3.62
CA ASN A 6 10.01 14.50 3.81
C ASN A 6 10.16 14.03 5.26
N PHE A 7 11.14 14.55 5.98
CA PHE A 7 11.33 14.21 7.40
C PHE A 7 10.15 14.67 8.27
N LEU A 8 9.55 15.84 7.97
CA LEU A 8 8.37 16.34 8.70
C LEU A 8 7.17 15.44 8.45
N THR A 9 6.93 15.07 7.19
CA THR A 9 5.84 14.15 6.82
C THR A 9 6.03 12.80 7.50
N THR A 10 7.24 12.25 7.46
CA THR A 10 7.59 11.00 8.15
C THR A 10 7.35 11.10 9.66
N MET A 11 7.74 12.20 10.29
CA MET A 11 7.54 12.44 11.72
C MET A 11 6.06 12.49 12.08
N ILE A 12 5.22 13.16 11.26
CA ILE A 12 3.77 13.22 11.47
C ILE A 12 3.18 11.80 11.48
N PHE A 13 3.52 10.95 10.49
CA PHE A 13 3.01 9.59 10.46
C PHE A 13 3.48 8.74 11.64
N VAL A 14 4.76 8.83 12.01
CA VAL A 14 5.29 8.11 13.18
C VAL A 14 4.61 8.54 14.47
N LEU A 15 4.40 9.84 14.67
CA LEU A 15 3.68 10.37 15.82
C LEU A 15 2.22 9.94 15.80
N ALA A 16 1.52 10.04 14.66
CA ALA A 16 0.13 9.62 14.53
C ALA A 16 -0.03 8.14 14.88
N PHE A 17 0.82 7.26 14.34
CA PHE A 17 0.78 5.84 14.62
C PHE A 17 0.96 5.55 16.11
N ARG A 18 2.02 6.10 16.72
CA ARG A 18 2.31 5.89 18.15
C ARG A 18 1.23 6.46 19.06
N THR A 19 0.71 7.64 18.76
CA THR A 19 -0.34 8.26 19.58
C THR A 19 -1.61 7.45 19.52
N LEU A 20 -2.02 7.00 18.33
CA LEU A 20 -3.20 6.18 18.16
C LEU A 20 -3.05 4.80 18.82
N GLU A 21 -1.90 4.13 18.62
CA GLU A 21 -1.62 2.87 19.32
C GLU A 21 -1.72 3.06 20.85
N HIS A 22 -1.08 4.10 21.38
CA HIS A 22 -1.11 4.37 22.80
C HIS A 22 -2.53 4.67 23.33
N GLN A 23 -3.31 5.47 22.59
CA GLN A 23 -4.70 5.75 22.97
C GLN A 23 -5.58 4.50 22.91
N ILE A 24 -5.46 3.71 21.84
CA ILE A 24 -6.24 2.50 21.66
C ILE A 24 -5.93 1.50 22.79
N ASP A 25 -4.67 1.33 23.13
CA ASP A 25 -4.28 0.38 24.19
C ASP A 25 -4.73 0.84 25.57
N ASN A 26 -4.58 2.13 25.91
CA ASN A 26 -4.83 2.64 27.27
C ASN A 26 -6.26 3.10 27.51
N GLU A 27 -6.92 3.70 26.51
CA GLU A 27 -8.27 4.25 26.68
C GLU A 27 -9.35 3.26 26.23
N PHE A 28 -9.06 2.49 25.18
CA PHE A 28 -10.05 1.57 24.56
C PHE A 28 -9.72 0.09 24.74
N HIS A 29 -8.66 -0.26 25.49
CA HIS A 29 -8.25 -1.65 25.75
C HIS A 29 -8.14 -2.50 24.47
N GLY A 30 -7.62 -1.91 23.40
CA GLY A 30 -7.44 -2.54 22.10
C GLY A 30 -8.66 -2.48 21.16
N ASN A 31 -9.81 -1.99 21.60
CA ASN A 31 -11.06 -1.97 20.84
C ASN A 31 -11.59 -0.54 20.66
N PRO A 32 -11.07 0.24 19.71
CA PRO A 32 -11.56 1.59 19.47
C PRO A 32 -12.99 1.56 18.89
N PRO A 33 -13.81 2.60 19.12
CA PRO A 33 -15.21 2.64 18.69
C PRO A 33 -15.37 2.65 17.15
N ASN A 34 -14.32 3.05 16.44
CA ASN A 34 -14.32 3.14 14.98
C ASN A 34 -13.04 2.55 14.41
N HIS A 35 -13.16 1.89 13.26
CA HIS A 35 -12.00 1.45 12.49
C HIS A 35 -11.24 2.64 11.90
N ILE A 36 -9.93 2.69 12.09
CA ILE A 36 -9.06 3.76 11.60
C ILE A 36 -8.34 3.27 10.34
N ARG A 37 -8.53 3.99 9.23
CA ARG A 37 -7.91 3.65 7.95
C ARG A 37 -7.02 4.77 7.44
N PHE A 38 -5.76 4.46 7.24
CA PHE A 38 -4.81 5.34 6.54
C PHE A 38 -4.83 5.07 5.05
N LEU A 39 -5.03 6.11 4.25
CA LEU A 39 -4.93 6.08 2.80
C LEU A 39 -3.69 6.86 2.39
N LEU A 40 -2.62 6.15 2.04
CA LEU A 40 -1.33 6.73 1.69
C LEU A 40 -1.16 6.70 0.17
N ASP A 41 -1.73 7.72 -0.46
CA ASP A 41 -1.58 7.95 -1.89
C ASP A 41 -0.17 8.47 -2.19
N GLU A 42 0.41 8.04 -3.30
CA GLU A 42 1.80 8.33 -3.68
C GLU A 42 2.81 8.10 -2.54
N PHE A 43 2.70 6.94 -1.90
CA PHE A 43 3.47 6.57 -0.71
C PHE A 43 4.98 6.83 -0.84
N ALA A 44 5.55 6.68 -2.04
CA ALA A 44 6.96 6.95 -2.28
C ALA A 44 7.37 8.41 -2.02
N ASN A 45 6.44 9.35 -2.12
CA ASN A 45 6.69 10.77 -1.90
C ASN A 45 6.66 11.16 -0.41
N LEU A 46 6.14 10.29 0.45
CA LEU A 46 6.10 10.54 1.90
C LEU A 46 7.46 10.35 2.59
N GLY A 47 8.44 9.78 1.87
CA GLY A 47 9.69 9.35 2.45
C GLY A 47 9.60 7.99 3.14
N LYS A 48 10.76 7.49 3.63
CA LYS A 48 10.80 6.19 4.31
C LYS A 48 10.24 6.33 5.73
N ILE A 49 9.06 5.76 5.97
CA ILE A 49 8.48 5.67 7.33
C ILE A 49 9.22 4.56 8.09
N PRO A 50 9.92 4.88 9.19
CA PRO A 50 10.62 3.88 10.00
C PRO A 50 9.62 2.89 10.63
N ASN A 51 10.03 1.64 10.77
CA ASN A 51 9.29 0.60 11.48
C ASN A 51 7.85 0.37 10.97
N ILE A 52 7.57 0.74 9.71
CA ILE A 52 6.21 0.58 9.14
C ILE A 52 5.80 -0.89 9.06
N LYS A 53 6.72 -1.82 8.86
CA LYS A 53 6.42 -3.25 8.82
C LYS A 53 5.96 -3.78 10.18
N GLU A 54 6.55 -3.27 11.27
CA GLU A 54 6.16 -3.56 12.65
C GLU A 54 4.79 -2.94 12.95
N ALA A 55 4.56 -1.69 12.53
CA ALA A 55 3.27 -1.04 12.63
C ALA A 55 2.17 -1.83 11.90
N LEU A 56 2.40 -2.27 10.67
CA LEU A 56 1.46 -3.09 9.91
C LEU A 56 1.09 -4.39 10.64
N ALA A 57 2.06 -5.03 11.30
CA ALA A 57 1.82 -6.28 12.02
C ALA A 57 0.89 -6.09 13.24
N VAL A 58 0.97 -4.94 13.91
CA VAL A 58 0.18 -4.67 15.12
C VAL A 58 -1.14 -3.94 14.87
N PHE A 59 -1.27 -3.23 13.76
CA PHE A 59 -2.47 -2.44 13.43
C PHE A 59 -3.73 -3.28 13.36
N ARG A 60 -3.63 -4.51 12.84
CA ARG A 60 -4.77 -5.43 12.74
C ARG A 60 -5.45 -5.68 14.09
N SER A 61 -4.67 -5.85 15.16
CA SER A 61 -5.21 -6.11 16.52
C SER A 61 -5.82 -4.87 17.18
N ARG A 62 -5.70 -3.70 16.54
CA ARG A 62 -6.14 -2.40 17.07
C ARG A 62 -7.18 -1.73 16.16
N GLU A 63 -7.86 -2.50 15.33
CA GLU A 63 -8.82 -1.96 14.36
C GLU A 63 -8.25 -0.83 13.50
N MET A 64 -6.97 -0.95 13.13
CA MET A 64 -6.29 -0.02 12.25
C MET A 64 -5.88 -0.70 10.94
N SER A 65 -5.94 0.02 9.83
CA SER A 65 -5.46 -0.47 8.52
C SER A 65 -4.76 0.62 7.72
N ILE A 66 -3.83 0.18 6.86
CA ILE A 66 -3.13 1.06 5.93
C ILE A 66 -3.38 0.58 4.49
N ASN A 67 -3.73 1.50 3.62
CA ASN A 67 -3.72 1.30 2.18
C ASN A 67 -2.57 2.12 1.60
N VAL A 68 -1.63 1.43 0.99
CA VAL A 68 -0.45 2.04 0.37
C VAL A 68 -0.60 1.98 -1.14
N ILE A 69 -0.46 3.11 -1.81
CA ILE A 69 -0.51 3.21 -3.25
C ILE A 69 0.87 3.61 -3.76
N VAL A 70 1.40 2.82 -4.68
CA VAL A 70 2.68 3.05 -5.35
C VAL A 70 2.52 2.93 -6.85
N GLN A 71 3.35 3.61 -7.60
CA GLN A 71 3.30 3.56 -9.07
C GLN A 71 3.88 2.24 -9.61
N ASN A 72 4.91 1.71 -8.94
CA ASN A 72 5.56 0.46 -9.28
C ASN A 72 6.28 -0.13 -8.06
N ILE A 73 6.68 -1.40 -8.18
CA ILE A 73 7.38 -2.12 -7.10
C ILE A 73 8.78 -1.55 -6.83
N ASN A 74 9.44 -0.96 -7.84
CA ASN A 74 10.77 -0.41 -7.67
C ASN A 74 10.81 0.77 -6.70
N GLN A 75 9.70 1.49 -6.52
CA GLN A 75 9.61 2.51 -5.48
C GLN A 75 9.77 1.89 -4.09
N LEU A 76 9.12 0.75 -3.82
CA LEU A 76 9.25 0.05 -2.54
C LEU A 76 10.64 -0.57 -2.36
N THR A 77 11.19 -1.19 -3.40
CA THR A 77 12.53 -1.80 -3.31
C THR A 77 13.62 -0.75 -3.08
N SER A 78 13.50 0.42 -3.70
CA SER A 78 14.43 1.53 -3.50
C SER A 78 14.38 2.08 -2.08
N MET A 79 13.17 2.20 -1.49
CA MET A 79 12.96 2.76 -0.16
C MET A 79 13.32 1.78 0.95
N TYR A 80 12.90 0.53 0.83
CA TYR A 80 12.98 -0.47 1.90
C TYR A 80 14.00 -1.57 1.64
N LYS A 81 14.68 -1.57 0.48
CA LYS A 81 15.70 -2.55 0.10
C LYS A 81 15.18 -3.98 0.34
N GLU A 82 15.89 -4.80 1.12
CA GLU A 82 15.48 -6.18 1.42
C GLU A 82 14.19 -6.29 2.23
N ASP A 83 13.84 -5.27 3.01
CA ASP A 83 12.64 -5.26 3.85
C ASP A 83 11.32 -5.13 3.06
N TRP A 84 11.37 -4.72 1.79
CA TRP A 84 10.17 -4.56 0.97
C TRP A 84 9.33 -5.84 0.86
N LYS A 85 9.98 -7.01 0.85
CA LYS A 85 9.28 -8.31 0.80
C LYS A 85 8.46 -8.56 2.06
N SER A 86 9.02 -8.24 3.22
CA SER A 86 8.31 -8.34 4.50
C SER A 86 7.18 -7.32 4.58
N PHE A 87 7.40 -6.10 4.07
CA PHE A 87 6.36 -5.08 3.96
C PHE A 87 5.16 -5.59 3.15
N VAL A 88 5.41 -6.08 1.93
CA VAL A 88 4.37 -6.63 1.06
C VAL A 88 3.75 -7.91 1.64
N GLY A 89 4.54 -8.73 2.35
CA GLY A 89 4.06 -9.93 3.04
C GLY A 89 3.05 -9.66 4.16
N ASN A 90 3.11 -8.47 4.77
CA ASN A 90 2.14 -8.03 5.79
C ASN A 90 0.86 -7.43 5.18
N CYS A 91 0.82 -7.24 3.84
CA CYS A 91 -0.38 -6.79 3.15
C CYS A 91 -1.25 -8.00 2.80
N ASP A 92 -2.43 -8.08 3.38
CA ASP A 92 -3.38 -9.16 3.10
C ASP A 92 -3.90 -9.11 1.66
N THR A 93 -4.14 -7.92 1.15
CA THR A 93 -4.64 -7.68 -0.21
C THR A 93 -3.66 -6.83 -1.01
N ILE A 94 -3.32 -7.30 -2.21
CA ILE A 94 -2.47 -6.58 -3.15
C ILE A 94 -3.20 -6.46 -4.48
N MET A 95 -3.27 -5.24 -5.01
CA MET A 95 -4.01 -4.94 -6.21
C MET A 95 -3.10 -4.32 -7.28
N TYR A 96 -3.17 -4.85 -8.50
CA TYR A 96 -2.58 -4.25 -9.69
C TYR A 96 -3.65 -3.51 -10.49
N LEU A 97 -3.49 -2.21 -10.59
CA LEU A 97 -4.34 -1.35 -11.39
C LEU A 97 -3.70 -1.14 -12.76
N ALA A 98 -4.01 -1.98 -13.72
CA ALA A 98 -3.42 -2.00 -15.06
C ALA A 98 -3.12 -0.62 -15.66
N GLY A 99 -2.06 -0.54 -16.47
CA GLY A 99 -1.60 0.69 -17.13
C GLY A 99 -0.16 1.10 -16.82
N GLY A 100 0.52 0.36 -15.94
CA GLY A 100 1.98 0.46 -15.76
C GLY A 100 2.73 -0.35 -16.83
N THR A 101 3.99 0.00 -17.08
CA THR A 101 4.88 -0.67 -18.04
C THR A 101 6.21 -1.03 -17.37
N GLU A 102 6.18 -1.37 -16.10
CA GLU A 102 7.39 -1.63 -15.34
C GLU A 102 7.60 -3.15 -15.18
N PRO A 103 8.66 -3.73 -15.78
CA PRO A 103 8.84 -5.17 -15.90
C PRO A 103 8.91 -5.94 -14.58
N GLU A 104 9.44 -5.34 -13.51
CA GLU A 104 9.52 -6.01 -12.21
C GLU A 104 8.14 -6.12 -11.53
N THR A 105 7.28 -5.12 -11.73
CA THR A 105 5.89 -5.17 -11.27
C THR A 105 5.10 -6.24 -12.02
N GLU A 106 5.26 -6.32 -13.35
CA GLU A 106 4.63 -7.35 -14.19
C GLU A 106 5.08 -8.74 -13.77
N LYS A 107 6.38 -8.93 -13.56
CA LYS A 107 6.97 -10.19 -13.08
C LYS A 107 6.40 -10.59 -11.72
N PHE A 108 6.33 -9.63 -10.79
CA PHE A 108 5.79 -9.87 -9.45
C PHE A 108 4.36 -10.41 -9.49
N PHE A 109 3.48 -9.82 -10.31
CA PHE A 109 2.09 -10.28 -10.42
C PHE A 109 1.97 -11.59 -11.17
N SER A 110 2.79 -11.84 -12.20
CA SER A 110 2.86 -13.11 -12.89
C SER A 110 3.29 -14.27 -11.96
N GLU A 111 4.35 -14.08 -11.19
CA GLU A 111 4.84 -15.08 -10.22
C GLU A 111 3.82 -15.32 -9.09
N ARG A 112 3.15 -14.26 -8.63
CA ARG A 112 2.14 -14.35 -7.58
C ARG A 112 0.86 -15.05 -8.02
N ALA A 113 0.52 -14.99 -9.30
CA ALA A 113 -0.60 -15.72 -9.87
C ALA A 113 -0.37 -17.25 -9.84
N GLY A 114 0.88 -17.67 -9.90
CA GLY A 114 1.24 -19.08 -9.91
C GLY A 114 1.20 -19.72 -11.29
N LYS A 115 1.21 -21.06 -11.32
CA LYS A 115 1.26 -21.85 -12.55
C LYS A 115 0.11 -22.83 -12.62
N GLU A 116 -0.32 -23.11 -13.85
CA GLU A 116 -1.23 -24.20 -14.17
C GLU A 116 -0.50 -25.32 -14.90
N THR A 117 -1.03 -26.50 -14.78
CA THR A 117 -0.54 -27.67 -15.52
C THR A 117 -1.32 -27.81 -16.80
N ILE A 118 -0.64 -27.70 -17.94
CA ILE A 118 -1.25 -27.93 -19.26
C ILE A 118 -0.75 -29.26 -19.84
N ASN A 119 -1.67 -30.04 -20.40
CA ASN A 119 -1.33 -31.26 -21.13
C ASN A 119 -1.16 -30.93 -22.62
N MET A 120 0.06 -31.02 -23.10
CA MET A 120 0.34 -30.89 -24.53
C MET A 120 0.40 -32.25 -25.21
N LYS A 121 -0.33 -32.39 -26.32
CA LYS A 121 -0.20 -33.52 -27.22
C LYS A 121 0.83 -33.16 -28.28
N LYS A 122 1.95 -33.88 -28.30
CA LYS A 122 3.00 -33.71 -29.30
C LYS A 122 2.85 -34.85 -30.33
N ASN A 123 2.49 -34.49 -31.54
CA ASN A 123 2.39 -35.42 -32.66
C ASN A 123 3.74 -35.43 -33.38
N SER A 124 4.42 -36.54 -33.41
CA SER A 124 5.61 -36.74 -34.23
C SER A 124 5.31 -37.69 -35.35
N GLU A 125 5.36 -37.21 -36.58
CA GLU A 125 5.20 -38.01 -37.80
C GLU A 125 6.58 -38.20 -38.46
N ASN A 126 7.06 -39.43 -38.53
CA ASN A 126 8.29 -39.76 -39.24
C ASN A 126 7.95 -40.25 -40.63
N ARG A 127 8.26 -39.45 -41.66
CA ARG A 127 8.00 -39.73 -43.08
C ARG A 127 9.12 -40.51 -43.73
N GLY A 128 9.53 -41.65 -43.14
CA GLY A 128 10.45 -42.58 -43.74
C GLY A 128 9.74 -43.76 -44.38
N SER A 129 10.47 -44.64 -45.09
CA SER A 129 9.99 -45.87 -45.74
C SER A 129 9.17 -46.82 -44.82
N ASN A 130 9.30 -46.67 -43.50
CA ASN A 130 8.50 -47.33 -42.47
C ASN A 130 7.92 -46.22 -41.57
N GLY A 131 6.96 -45.43 -42.09
CA GLY A 131 6.36 -44.32 -41.36
C GLY A 131 5.79 -44.75 -40.00
N SER A 132 6.24 -44.11 -38.90
CA SER A 132 5.70 -44.34 -37.58
C SER A 132 5.06 -43.05 -37.07
N TYR A 133 3.86 -43.17 -36.50
CA TYR A 133 3.15 -42.13 -35.84
C TYR A 133 3.24 -42.32 -34.32
N SER A 134 3.76 -41.31 -33.63
CA SER A 134 3.88 -41.36 -32.18
C SER A 134 3.16 -40.14 -31.57
N ILE A 135 2.26 -40.40 -30.60
CA ILE A 135 1.64 -39.37 -29.79
C ILE A 135 2.29 -39.43 -28.41
N SER A 136 3.02 -38.39 -28.04
CA SER A 136 3.48 -38.22 -26.67
C SER A 136 2.65 -37.16 -25.93
N HIS A 137 2.29 -37.47 -24.70
CA HIS A 137 1.65 -36.55 -23.79
C HIS A 137 2.73 -35.93 -22.93
N GLU A 138 2.93 -34.62 -23.06
CA GLU A 138 3.87 -33.85 -22.26
C GLU A 138 3.07 -32.94 -21.29
N VAL A 139 3.46 -33.00 -20.02
CA VAL A 139 2.85 -32.16 -18.97
C VAL A 139 3.73 -30.94 -18.78
N LEU A 140 3.24 -29.77 -19.09
CA LEU A 140 4.01 -28.53 -18.99
C LEU A 140 3.36 -27.59 -17.96
N GLY A 141 4.20 -26.99 -17.11
CA GLY A 141 3.76 -25.89 -16.23
C GLY A 141 3.74 -24.56 -17.01
N ARG A 142 2.58 -23.94 -17.15
CA ARG A 142 2.44 -22.60 -17.72
C ARG A 142 2.10 -21.60 -16.61
N ASP A 143 2.63 -20.38 -16.66
CA ASP A 143 2.19 -19.30 -15.79
C ASP A 143 0.70 -19.02 -16.06
N LEU A 144 -0.13 -18.92 -14.98
CA LEU A 144 -1.56 -18.60 -15.10
C LEU A 144 -1.80 -17.29 -15.82
N ILE A 145 -0.90 -16.34 -15.63
CA ILE A 145 -0.82 -15.09 -16.38
C ILE A 145 0.66 -14.78 -16.60
N THR A 146 1.08 -14.63 -17.85
CA THR A 146 2.46 -14.29 -18.18
C THR A 146 2.71 -12.79 -17.97
N LYS A 147 3.99 -12.38 -17.88
CA LYS A 147 4.36 -10.96 -17.80
C LYS A 147 3.75 -10.14 -18.92
N ASP A 148 3.81 -10.67 -20.15
CA ASP A 148 3.25 -9.98 -21.34
C ASP A 148 1.74 -9.83 -21.26
N GLU A 149 1.05 -10.79 -20.66
CA GLU A 149 -0.40 -10.71 -20.43
C GLU A 149 -0.73 -9.68 -19.33
N VAL A 150 0.10 -9.58 -18.29
CA VAL A 150 -0.02 -8.51 -17.27
C VAL A 150 0.19 -7.14 -17.89
N ASN A 151 1.23 -6.98 -18.72
CA ASN A 151 1.51 -5.73 -19.43
C ASN A 151 0.36 -5.29 -20.34
N ARG A 152 -0.25 -6.24 -21.06
CA ARG A 152 -1.37 -5.99 -21.99
C ARG A 152 -2.73 -5.90 -21.31
N LEU A 153 -2.78 -5.98 -19.99
CA LEU A 153 -4.06 -5.90 -19.26
C LEU A 153 -4.77 -4.56 -19.57
N PRO A 154 -6.02 -4.59 -20.03
CA PRO A 154 -6.78 -3.37 -20.31
C PRO A 154 -6.82 -2.43 -19.10
N ARG A 155 -6.71 -1.12 -19.32
CA ARG A 155 -6.74 -0.11 -18.26
C ARG A 155 -8.02 -0.14 -17.41
N SER A 156 -9.09 -0.72 -17.92
CA SER A 156 -10.36 -0.92 -17.20
C SER A 156 -10.37 -2.15 -16.29
N GLU A 157 -9.30 -2.96 -16.32
CA GLU A 157 -9.19 -4.19 -15.54
C GLU A 157 -8.14 -4.05 -14.41
N CYS A 158 -8.21 -4.97 -13.47
CA CYS A 158 -7.27 -5.07 -12.35
C CYS A 158 -7.04 -6.53 -11.98
N LEU A 159 -5.89 -6.80 -11.35
CA LEU A 159 -5.61 -8.08 -10.68
C LEU A 159 -5.68 -7.85 -9.18
N VAL A 160 -6.34 -8.75 -8.48
CA VAL A 160 -6.48 -8.71 -7.01
C VAL A 160 -5.98 -10.02 -6.44
N SER A 161 -4.97 -9.93 -5.60
CA SER A 161 -4.44 -11.05 -4.83
C SER A 161 -4.79 -10.86 -3.36
N ILE A 162 -5.56 -11.79 -2.82
CA ILE A 162 -5.90 -11.85 -1.40
C ILE A 162 -5.18 -13.06 -0.80
N SER A 163 -4.67 -12.92 0.42
CA SER A 163 -3.99 -14.02 1.11
C SER A 163 -4.89 -15.26 1.17
N SER A 164 -4.31 -16.43 0.89
CA SER A 164 -4.99 -17.73 0.88
C SER A 164 -6.10 -17.89 -0.18
N MET A 165 -6.19 -16.98 -1.16
CA MET A 165 -7.14 -17.08 -2.27
C MET A 165 -6.42 -17.06 -3.61
N PRO A 166 -6.97 -17.71 -4.65
CA PRO A 166 -6.48 -17.56 -6.01
C PRO A 166 -6.57 -16.10 -6.45
N MET A 167 -5.63 -15.67 -7.31
CA MET A 167 -5.68 -14.33 -7.87
C MET A 167 -6.93 -14.12 -8.72
N TYR A 168 -7.59 -13.00 -8.49
CA TYR A 168 -8.80 -12.61 -9.19
C TYR A 168 -8.49 -11.52 -10.22
N LYS A 169 -9.01 -11.70 -11.44
CA LYS A 169 -9.02 -10.68 -12.49
C LYS A 169 -10.40 -10.03 -12.53
N GLY A 170 -10.46 -8.73 -12.31
CA GLY A 170 -11.70 -7.96 -12.22
C GLY A 170 -11.71 -6.71 -13.08
N LYS A 171 -12.86 -6.05 -13.15
CA LYS A 171 -13.02 -4.74 -13.77
C LYS A 171 -12.92 -3.64 -12.71
N LYS A 172 -12.23 -2.56 -13.02
CA LYS A 172 -12.22 -1.37 -12.18
C LYS A 172 -13.60 -0.73 -12.20
N PHE A 173 -14.05 -0.30 -11.03
CA PHE A 173 -15.28 0.48 -10.94
C PHE A 173 -14.98 1.94 -11.33
N PRO A 174 -15.64 2.52 -12.35
CA PRO A 174 -15.44 3.89 -12.73
C PRO A 174 -16.00 4.83 -11.66
N PHE A 175 -15.18 5.79 -11.18
CA PHE A 175 -15.58 6.67 -10.07
C PHE A 175 -16.87 7.46 -10.40
N LYS A 176 -17.05 7.88 -11.66
CA LYS A 176 -18.27 8.56 -12.14
C LYS A 176 -19.55 7.74 -12.01
N GLY A 177 -19.44 6.41 -11.90
CA GLY A 177 -20.57 5.52 -11.65
C GLY A 177 -20.91 5.34 -10.17
N HIS A 178 -20.15 5.94 -9.25
CA HIS A 178 -20.43 5.83 -7.84
C HIS A 178 -21.69 6.62 -7.46
N LYS A 179 -22.52 6.05 -6.56
CA LYS A 179 -23.83 6.66 -6.16
C LYS A 179 -23.68 8.08 -5.64
N ARG A 180 -22.54 8.40 -5.03
CA ARG A 180 -22.24 9.72 -4.46
C ARG A 180 -21.30 10.55 -5.35
N SER A 181 -21.16 10.22 -6.63
CA SER A 181 -20.26 10.96 -7.53
C SER A 181 -20.65 12.43 -7.72
N SER A 182 -21.93 12.75 -7.55
CA SER A 182 -22.43 14.13 -7.59
C SER A 182 -22.02 14.98 -6.38
N GLU A 183 -21.59 14.33 -5.30
CA GLU A 183 -21.12 15.04 -4.09
C GLU A 183 -19.62 15.37 -4.15
N TRP A 184 -18.92 14.85 -5.15
CA TRP A 184 -17.48 15.05 -5.30
C TRP A 184 -17.19 16.32 -6.07
N SER A 185 -16.22 17.04 -5.59
CA SER A 185 -15.71 18.26 -6.18
C SER A 185 -14.25 18.03 -6.57
N SER A 186 -13.85 18.54 -7.71
CA SER A 186 -12.49 18.42 -8.24
C SER A 186 -11.85 19.81 -8.52
N SER A 187 -12.63 20.87 -8.40
CA SER A 187 -12.20 22.23 -8.70
C SER A 187 -12.88 23.23 -7.76
N PRO A 188 -12.19 24.35 -7.42
CA PRO A 188 -12.80 25.46 -6.68
C PRO A 188 -14.04 26.07 -7.33
N SER A 189 -14.26 25.82 -8.62
CA SER A 189 -15.45 26.29 -9.35
C SER A 189 -16.66 25.35 -9.24
N ASP A 190 -16.50 24.19 -8.60
CA ASP A 190 -17.59 23.24 -8.43
C ASP A 190 -18.49 23.65 -7.26
N ASP A 191 -19.81 23.50 -7.41
CA ASP A 191 -20.80 23.90 -6.38
C ASP A 191 -20.58 23.20 -5.02
N ASN A 192 -19.96 22.01 -5.05
CA ASN A 192 -19.66 21.21 -3.86
C ASN A 192 -18.23 21.42 -3.37
N TRP A 193 -17.51 22.43 -3.87
CA TRP A 193 -16.16 22.69 -3.40
C TRP A 193 -16.16 23.11 -1.94
N TYR A 194 -15.37 22.39 -1.15
CA TYR A 194 -15.12 22.73 0.24
C TYR A 194 -13.73 23.36 0.36
N GLU A 195 -13.68 24.62 0.68
CA GLU A 195 -12.45 25.30 1.02
C GLU A 195 -12.13 25.01 2.50
N PHE A 196 -11.03 24.30 2.73
CA PHE A 196 -10.60 24.03 4.09
C PHE A 196 -10.20 25.37 4.75
N GLN A 197 -11.04 25.82 5.65
CA GLN A 197 -10.71 26.92 6.56
C GLN A 197 -10.17 26.29 7.85
N PRO A 198 -8.89 26.50 8.20
CA PRO A 198 -8.39 26.01 9.47
C PRO A 198 -9.18 26.69 10.58
N GLU A 199 -9.94 25.93 11.35
CA GLU A 199 -10.66 26.42 12.52
C GLU A 199 -9.72 26.81 13.67
N PHE A 200 -8.42 26.57 13.51
CA PHE A 200 -7.40 27.00 14.46
C PHE A 200 -7.26 28.50 14.45
N LYS A 201 -7.95 29.15 15.37
CA LYS A 201 -7.61 30.52 15.74
C LYS A 201 -6.20 30.47 16.35
N VAL A 202 -5.33 31.35 15.89
CA VAL A 202 -3.96 31.50 16.42
C VAL A 202 -4.00 31.58 17.95
N ASP A 203 -5.01 32.24 18.51
CA ASP A 203 -5.26 32.37 19.94
C ASP A 203 -5.46 31.04 20.69
N GLU A 204 -5.96 29.99 20.03
CA GLU A 204 -6.12 28.65 20.65
C GLU A 204 -4.81 27.88 20.69
N LEU A 205 -3.96 28.06 19.70
CA LEU A 205 -2.59 27.50 19.71
C LEU A 205 -1.72 28.19 20.76
N GLU A 206 -1.82 29.49 20.91
CA GLU A 206 -1.11 30.24 21.96
C GLU A 206 -1.57 29.79 23.34
N LYS A 207 -2.87 29.66 23.59
CA LYS A 207 -3.41 29.13 24.86
C LYS A 207 -2.97 27.69 25.14
N ALA A 208 -2.96 26.84 24.12
CA ALA A 208 -2.48 25.45 24.26
C ALA A 208 -0.98 25.41 24.58
N PHE A 209 -0.20 26.28 23.96
CA PHE A 209 1.24 26.41 24.20
C PHE A 209 1.54 26.96 25.60
N ASP A 210 0.83 27.96 26.05
CA ASP A 210 0.93 28.55 27.39
C ASP A 210 0.52 27.53 28.46
N TYR A 211 -0.59 26.80 28.25
CA TYR A 211 -1.00 25.70 29.13
C TYR A 211 0.07 24.62 29.24
N TRP A 212 0.69 24.26 28.12
CA TRP A 212 1.74 23.24 28.10
C TRP A 212 3.02 23.69 28.81
N ASN A 213 3.42 24.94 28.61
CA ASN A 213 4.55 25.56 29.28
C ASN A 213 4.33 25.77 30.79
N SER A 214 3.10 26.06 31.22
CA SER A 214 2.75 26.21 32.62
C SER A 214 2.80 24.90 33.42
N LYS A 215 2.74 23.75 32.75
CA LYS A 215 2.80 22.42 33.38
C LYS A 215 4.20 21.78 33.41
N LYS A 216 5.20 22.38 32.79
CA LYS A 216 6.58 21.90 32.93
C LYS A 216 7.12 22.29 34.30
N PRO A 217 7.54 21.33 35.18
CA PRO A 217 8.34 21.68 36.32
C PRO A 217 9.64 22.30 35.79
N ILE A 218 9.99 23.46 36.27
CA ILE A 218 11.33 24.07 36.05
C ILE A 218 12.29 23.23 36.86
N GLU A 219 12.86 22.18 36.27
CA GLU A 219 14.09 21.60 36.78
C GLU A 219 15.21 22.59 36.48
N THR A 220 15.48 23.45 37.45
CA THR A 220 16.72 24.19 37.54
C THR A 220 17.87 23.20 37.61
N LEU A 221 18.56 23.01 36.48
CA LEU A 221 19.91 22.46 36.48
C LEU A 221 20.80 23.42 37.24
N THR A 222 20.89 23.25 38.55
CA THR A 222 21.96 23.82 39.35
C THR A 222 23.23 23.04 38.99
N ASN A 223 24.05 23.65 38.16
CA ASN A 223 25.46 23.27 38.03
C ASN A 223 26.13 23.48 39.39
N THR A 224 26.30 22.43 40.13
CA THR A 224 27.30 22.39 41.20
C THR A 224 28.61 21.92 40.56
N THR A 225 29.41 22.88 40.14
CA THR A 225 30.86 22.76 40.11
C THR A 225 31.31 23.02 41.52
N GLU A 226 31.75 22.01 42.24
CA GLU A 226 32.66 22.19 43.41
C GLU A 226 33.61 20.99 43.46
N GLU A 227 34.90 21.39 43.37
CA GLU A 227 36.16 20.77 43.82
C GLU A 227 36.58 19.42 43.26
#